data_25750ae4ea62d50317098574286bb89d
#
_entry.id   25750ae4ea62d50317098574286bb89d
#
_cell.length_a   1.000
_cell.length_b   1.000
_cell.length_c   1.000
_cell.angle_alpha   90.00
_cell.angle_beta   90.00
_cell.angle_gamma   90.00
#
_symmetry.space_group_name_H-M   'P 1'
#
loop_
_entity.id
_entity.type
_entity.pdbx_description
1 polymer ?
#
loop_
_entity_poly.entity_id
_entity_poly.type
_entity_poly.pdbx_seq_one_letter_code
_entity_poly.pdbx_strand_id
1 'polypeptide(L)'
;MEKLTHFNSQGRARMVDVTEKAVTCRVAVARGEVHMSRETFEKIKEGSIQKGDVLAVAQVAGIQAAKHTWELIPMCHPLPLTGIDLSFALLEDPCRVEITAQVTCSGVTGVEMEALTAVSTAALTVYDMCKAVQKDMHIEHIRLLSKSGGKSVDTMRSACPIPLGSGVFAENINTRGIDLKSLPIGTRLRIGQTEVEVTQIGKECHSDCAIKQAVGRCVMPTEGIFAVVVKEGTVRAGDEIEVLS
;
A
#
# COMPACT_ATOMS: atom_id res chain seq x y z
N MET A 1 14.27 7.03 -21.21
CA MET A 1 12.83 6.80 -21.31
C MET A 1 12.57 5.36 -20.85
N GLU A 2 11.82 5.20 -19.76
CA GLU A 2 11.36 3.87 -19.35
C GLU A 2 10.50 3.25 -20.45
N LYS A 3 10.79 2.01 -20.82
CA LYS A 3 9.99 1.26 -21.79
C LYS A 3 8.59 1.05 -21.19
N LEU A 4 7.56 1.65 -21.80
CA LEU A 4 6.17 1.37 -21.45
C LEU A 4 5.87 -0.11 -21.69
N THR A 5 5.79 -0.90 -20.63
CA THR A 5 5.69 -2.37 -20.68
C THR A 5 4.31 -2.88 -21.10
N HIS A 6 3.28 -2.02 -21.02
CA HIS A 6 1.89 -2.34 -21.35
C HIS A 6 1.53 -2.20 -22.85
N PHE A 7 2.52 -1.97 -23.72
CA PHE A 7 2.32 -1.89 -25.16
C PHE A 7 3.15 -2.95 -25.89
N ASN A 8 2.56 -3.54 -26.93
CA ASN A 8 3.28 -4.43 -27.83
C ASN A 8 4.03 -3.63 -28.92
N SER A 9 4.75 -4.33 -29.81
CA SER A 9 5.49 -3.70 -30.91
C SER A 9 4.62 -2.94 -31.92
N GLN A 10 3.30 -3.15 -31.91
CA GLN A 10 2.31 -2.45 -32.73
C GLN A 10 1.64 -1.28 -32.02
N GLY A 11 2.08 -0.94 -30.79
CA GLY A 11 1.47 0.12 -29.98
C GLY A 11 0.11 -0.22 -29.38
N ARG A 12 -0.26 -1.51 -29.38
CA ARG A 12 -1.52 -1.97 -28.77
C ARG A 12 -1.31 -2.42 -27.33
N ALA A 13 -2.33 -2.24 -26.50
CA ALA A 13 -2.32 -2.65 -25.10
C ALA A 13 -2.08 -4.17 -24.98
N ARG A 14 -1.25 -4.56 -24.03
CA ARG A 14 -1.02 -5.96 -23.62
C ARG A 14 -0.90 -6.07 -22.13
N MET A 15 -1.33 -7.19 -21.58
CA MET A 15 -1.02 -7.57 -20.21
C MET A 15 0.47 -7.89 -20.10
N VAL A 16 1.14 -7.37 -19.04
CA VAL A 16 2.58 -7.56 -18.83
C VAL A 16 2.86 -9.02 -18.50
N ASP A 17 3.85 -9.63 -19.15
CA ASP A 17 4.35 -10.95 -18.77
C ASP A 17 5.12 -10.86 -17.45
N VAL A 18 4.71 -11.66 -16.49
CA VAL A 18 5.29 -11.72 -15.13
C VAL A 18 5.88 -13.09 -14.79
N THR A 19 6.03 -13.97 -15.78
CA THR A 19 6.46 -15.38 -15.63
C THR A 19 7.81 -15.50 -14.91
N GLU A 20 8.75 -14.61 -15.21
CA GLU A 20 10.11 -14.64 -14.62
C GLU A 20 10.20 -14.03 -13.21
N LYS A 21 9.10 -13.44 -12.71
CA LYS A 21 9.11 -12.81 -11.39
C LYS A 21 8.93 -13.84 -10.28
N ALA A 22 9.73 -13.72 -9.22
CA ALA A 22 9.59 -14.57 -8.04
C ALA A 22 8.23 -14.30 -7.35
N VAL A 23 7.63 -15.36 -6.85
CA VAL A 23 6.45 -15.28 -5.97
C VAL A 23 6.89 -14.68 -4.64
N THR A 24 6.22 -13.61 -4.21
CA THR A 24 6.49 -12.92 -2.94
C THR A 24 5.17 -12.55 -2.26
N CYS A 25 5.21 -12.33 -0.95
CA CYS A 25 4.07 -11.73 -0.26
C CYS A 25 3.92 -10.28 -0.71
N ARG A 26 2.73 -9.91 -1.17
CA ARG A 26 2.37 -8.57 -1.64
C ARG A 26 1.27 -8.03 -0.76
N VAL A 27 1.42 -6.80 -0.32
CA VAL A 27 0.41 -6.09 0.46
C VAL A 27 0.17 -4.73 -0.17
N ALA A 28 -1.08 -4.32 -0.27
CA ALA A 28 -1.44 -2.96 -0.65
C ALA A 28 -2.51 -2.43 0.29
N VAL A 29 -2.44 -1.15 0.60
CA VAL A 29 -3.44 -0.43 1.40
C VAL A 29 -3.95 0.74 0.58
N ALA A 30 -5.27 0.81 0.42
CA ALA A 30 -5.95 1.93 -0.21
C ALA A 30 -6.94 2.56 0.75
N ARG A 31 -7.30 3.82 0.47
CA ARG A 31 -8.27 4.59 1.26
C ARG A 31 -9.18 5.40 0.35
N GLY A 32 -10.40 5.65 0.82
CA GLY A 32 -11.36 6.55 0.21
C GLY A 32 -12.33 7.09 1.24
N GLU A 33 -13.09 8.09 0.88
CA GLU A 33 -14.03 8.78 1.78
C GLU A 33 -15.39 8.95 1.10
N VAL A 34 -16.47 8.83 1.88
CA VAL A 34 -17.83 9.17 1.47
C VAL A 34 -18.32 10.30 2.36
N HIS A 35 -18.45 11.48 1.79
CA HIS A 35 -18.92 12.69 2.48
C HIS A 35 -20.44 12.79 2.44
N MET A 36 -21.04 13.18 3.54
CA MET A 36 -22.48 13.20 3.70
C MET A 36 -22.95 14.27 4.69
N SER A 37 -24.27 14.52 4.73
CA SER A 37 -24.88 15.38 5.73
C SER A 37 -24.83 14.77 7.13
N ARG A 38 -24.98 15.62 8.15
CA ARG A 38 -25.09 15.18 9.54
C ARG A 38 -26.25 14.20 9.73
N GLU A 39 -27.39 14.44 9.09
CA GLU A 39 -28.55 13.54 9.19
C GLU A 39 -28.24 12.12 8.70
N THR A 40 -27.61 11.99 7.53
CA THR A 40 -27.24 10.69 6.96
C THR A 40 -26.19 9.99 7.83
N PHE A 41 -25.20 10.74 8.31
CA PHE A 41 -24.16 10.25 9.20
C PHE A 41 -24.71 9.66 10.50
N GLU A 42 -25.59 10.37 11.19
CA GLU A 42 -26.20 9.88 12.43
C GLU A 42 -27.05 8.62 12.18
N LYS A 43 -27.78 8.54 11.07
CA LYS A 43 -28.53 7.33 10.70
C LYS A 43 -27.63 6.12 10.47
N ILE A 44 -26.44 6.29 9.90
CA ILE A 44 -25.46 5.20 9.77
C ILE A 44 -24.96 4.80 11.16
N LYS A 45 -24.58 5.78 11.98
CA LYS A 45 -24.04 5.57 13.33
C LYS A 45 -25.03 4.83 14.25
N GLU A 46 -26.31 5.14 14.13
CA GLU A 46 -27.42 4.54 14.89
C GLU A 46 -27.92 3.21 14.29
N GLY A 47 -27.47 2.85 13.10
CA GLY A 47 -27.98 1.66 12.40
C GLY A 47 -29.45 1.78 11.95
N SER A 48 -29.94 3.00 11.75
CA SER A 48 -31.37 3.27 11.43
C SER A 48 -31.66 3.40 9.93
N ILE A 49 -30.72 3.03 9.07
CA ILE A 49 -30.93 2.97 7.61
C ILE A 49 -31.83 1.79 7.25
N GLN A 50 -32.91 2.05 6.52
CA GLN A 50 -33.94 1.04 6.19
C GLN A 50 -33.41 -0.19 5.43
N LYS A 51 -32.32 -0.02 4.67
CA LYS A 51 -31.67 -1.14 3.91
C LYS A 51 -30.80 -2.04 4.79
N GLY A 52 -30.67 -1.76 6.09
CA GLY A 52 -29.89 -2.56 7.03
C GLY A 52 -28.52 -1.96 7.38
N ASP A 53 -27.60 -2.78 7.85
CA ASP A 53 -26.27 -2.35 8.27
C ASP A 53 -25.41 -1.95 7.07
N VAL A 54 -25.24 -0.64 6.91
CA VAL A 54 -24.53 -0.03 5.79
C VAL A 54 -23.07 -0.48 5.74
N LEU A 55 -22.39 -0.50 6.89
CA LEU A 55 -20.96 -0.78 6.92
C LEU A 55 -20.67 -2.28 6.72
N ALA A 56 -21.51 -3.15 7.29
CA ALA A 56 -21.39 -4.59 7.07
C ALA A 56 -21.61 -4.96 5.59
N VAL A 57 -22.63 -4.38 4.93
CA VAL A 57 -22.89 -4.64 3.51
C VAL A 57 -21.74 -4.07 2.66
N ALA A 58 -21.24 -2.88 2.97
CA ALA A 58 -20.11 -2.28 2.26
C ALA A 58 -18.82 -3.11 2.42
N GLN A 59 -18.58 -3.69 3.60
CA GLN A 59 -17.45 -4.57 3.85
C GLN A 59 -17.49 -5.82 2.95
N VAL A 60 -18.63 -6.51 2.91
CA VAL A 60 -18.81 -7.70 2.06
C VAL A 60 -18.66 -7.35 0.58
N ALA A 61 -19.23 -6.22 0.15
CA ALA A 61 -19.13 -5.76 -1.23
C ALA A 61 -17.67 -5.43 -1.62
N GLY A 62 -16.92 -4.76 -0.75
CA GLY A 62 -15.50 -4.46 -0.97
C GLY A 62 -14.64 -5.73 -1.06
N ILE A 63 -14.86 -6.71 -0.15
CA ILE A 63 -14.17 -8.00 -0.21
C ILE A 63 -14.47 -8.73 -1.52
N GLN A 64 -15.73 -8.76 -1.95
CA GLN A 64 -16.14 -9.41 -3.18
C GLN A 64 -15.51 -8.71 -4.40
N ALA A 65 -15.50 -7.39 -4.43
CA ALA A 65 -14.91 -6.60 -5.51
C ALA A 65 -13.41 -6.84 -5.65
N ALA A 66 -12.66 -6.91 -4.55
CA ALA A 66 -11.25 -7.26 -4.59
C ALA A 66 -10.99 -8.61 -5.27
N LYS A 67 -11.83 -9.62 -4.99
CA LYS A 67 -11.72 -10.96 -5.60
C LYS A 67 -12.01 -10.97 -7.10
N HIS A 68 -12.78 -10.01 -7.60
CA HIS A 68 -13.21 -9.91 -9.00
C HIS A 68 -12.56 -8.74 -9.76
N THR A 69 -11.50 -8.13 -9.22
CA THR A 69 -10.82 -6.98 -9.83
C THR A 69 -10.40 -7.27 -11.28
N TRP A 70 -9.84 -8.44 -11.56
CA TRP A 70 -9.39 -8.83 -12.89
C TRP A 70 -10.53 -8.94 -13.93
N GLU A 71 -11.77 -9.16 -13.50
CA GLU A 71 -12.97 -9.14 -14.36
C GLU A 71 -13.40 -7.71 -14.70
N LEU A 72 -13.12 -6.74 -13.81
CA LEU A 72 -13.50 -5.35 -13.97
C LEU A 72 -12.44 -4.54 -14.72
N ILE A 73 -11.17 -4.84 -14.47
CA ILE A 73 -10.02 -4.10 -15.02
C ILE A 73 -9.27 -5.00 -16.01
N PRO A 74 -9.43 -4.77 -17.33
CA PRO A 74 -9.01 -5.71 -18.37
C PRO A 74 -7.54 -6.12 -18.36
N MET A 75 -6.64 -5.26 -17.82
CA MET A 75 -5.19 -5.50 -17.82
C MET A 75 -4.68 -6.07 -16.49
N CYS A 76 -5.56 -6.32 -15.53
CA CYS A 76 -5.21 -6.95 -14.26
C CYS A 76 -5.06 -8.46 -14.41
N HIS A 77 -4.09 -9.02 -13.67
CA HIS A 77 -3.91 -10.47 -13.57
C HIS A 77 -4.88 -11.04 -12.53
N PRO A 78 -5.41 -12.27 -12.73
CA PRO A 78 -6.07 -13.00 -11.67
C PRO A 78 -5.04 -13.40 -10.60
N LEU A 79 -5.19 -12.87 -9.39
CA LEU A 79 -4.21 -13.05 -8.32
C LEU A 79 -4.73 -13.96 -7.21
N PRO A 80 -3.88 -14.84 -6.64
CA PRO A 80 -4.23 -15.68 -5.50
C PRO A 80 -4.23 -14.85 -4.21
N LEU A 81 -5.32 -14.12 -3.94
CA LEU A 81 -5.48 -13.30 -2.74
C LEU A 81 -5.50 -14.19 -1.49
N THR A 82 -4.71 -13.83 -0.49
CA THR A 82 -4.58 -14.57 0.78
C THR A 82 -5.20 -13.84 1.95
N GLY A 83 -5.47 -12.54 1.81
CA GLY A 83 -6.13 -11.73 2.84
C GLY A 83 -6.76 -10.48 2.24
N ILE A 84 -7.95 -10.14 2.71
CA ILE A 84 -8.66 -8.90 2.38
C ILE A 84 -9.31 -8.43 3.67
N ASP A 85 -8.96 -7.24 4.12
CA ASP A 85 -9.54 -6.61 5.30
C ASP A 85 -9.98 -5.19 4.97
N LEU A 86 -11.17 -4.83 5.43
CA LEU A 86 -11.70 -3.48 5.33
C LEU A 86 -12.03 -2.94 6.72
N SER A 87 -11.69 -1.69 6.94
CA SER A 87 -12.05 -0.95 8.14
C SER A 87 -12.77 0.35 7.77
N PHE A 88 -13.65 0.79 8.66
CA PHE A 88 -14.47 1.98 8.49
C PHE A 88 -14.31 2.88 9.71
N ALA A 89 -14.06 4.16 9.48
CA ALA A 89 -14.06 5.18 10.51
C ALA A 89 -15.15 6.22 10.23
N LEU A 90 -15.98 6.45 11.23
CA LEU A 90 -17.00 7.51 11.21
C LEU A 90 -16.38 8.80 11.75
N LEU A 91 -16.22 9.81 10.90
CA LEU A 91 -15.58 11.08 11.22
C LEU A 91 -16.61 12.21 11.13
N GLU A 92 -16.71 13.02 12.19
CA GLU A 92 -17.80 14.00 12.36
C GLU A 92 -17.52 15.35 11.73
N ASP A 93 -16.26 15.74 11.57
CA ASP A 93 -15.90 17.06 11.04
C ASP A 93 -14.84 16.94 9.93
N PRO A 94 -15.25 17.09 8.66
CA PRO A 94 -16.62 17.02 8.14
C PRO A 94 -17.21 15.61 8.27
N CYS A 95 -18.56 15.50 8.28
CA CYS A 95 -19.24 14.21 8.37
C CYS A 95 -18.92 13.32 7.19
N ARG A 96 -18.24 12.20 7.43
CA ARG A 96 -17.85 11.23 6.41
C ARG A 96 -17.59 9.84 6.96
N VAL A 97 -17.69 8.87 6.09
CA VAL A 97 -17.19 7.51 6.30
C VAL A 97 -15.86 7.40 5.60
N GLU A 98 -14.78 7.21 6.36
CA GLU A 98 -13.46 6.86 5.83
C GLU A 98 -13.37 5.34 5.70
N ILE A 99 -12.95 4.85 4.55
CA ILE A 99 -12.85 3.43 4.21
C ILE A 99 -11.40 3.12 3.93
N THR A 100 -10.83 2.16 4.63
CA THR A 100 -9.47 1.66 4.36
C THR A 100 -9.55 0.18 4.02
N ALA A 101 -8.93 -0.23 2.92
CA ALA A 101 -8.80 -1.63 2.53
C ALA A 101 -7.34 -2.05 2.47
N GLN A 102 -7.03 -3.18 3.12
CA GLN A 102 -5.75 -3.87 2.99
C GLN A 102 -5.96 -5.18 2.26
N VAL A 103 -5.19 -5.40 1.20
CA VAL A 103 -5.21 -6.64 0.42
C VAL A 103 -3.83 -7.27 0.42
N THR A 104 -3.81 -8.59 0.57
CA THR A 104 -2.59 -9.41 0.60
C THR A 104 -2.69 -10.54 -0.40
N CYS A 105 -1.61 -10.82 -1.13
CA CYS A 105 -1.49 -12.03 -1.94
C CYS A 105 -0.09 -12.63 -1.84
N SER A 106 0.00 -13.91 -2.21
CA SER A 106 1.27 -14.56 -2.52
C SER A 106 1.39 -14.65 -4.03
N GLY A 107 2.11 -13.72 -4.65
CA GLY A 107 2.07 -13.58 -6.10
C GLY A 107 3.26 -12.84 -6.71
N VAL A 108 3.22 -12.72 -8.03
CA VAL A 108 4.29 -12.16 -8.87
C VAL A 108 4.10 -10.69 -9.21
N THR A 109 2.93 -10.12 -8.89
CA THR A 109 2.62 -8.69 -9.09
C THR A 109 1.92 -8.09 -7.89
N GLY A 110 1.86 -6.77 -7.81
CA GLY A 110 1.23 -6.06 -6.68
C GLY A 110 -0.30 -6.19 -6.68
N VAL A 111 -0.91 -5.91 -5.56
CA VAL A 111 -2.37 -5.99 -5.30
C VAL A 111 -3.00 -4.61 -5.10
N GLU A 112 -2.37 -3.58 -5.63
CA GLU A 112 -2.87 -2.21 -5.52
C GLU A 112 -4.24 -2.02 -6.18
N MET A 113 -4.49 -2.69 -7.31
CA MET A 113 -5.76 -2.58 -8.00
C MET A 113 -6.89 -3.26 -7.21
N GLU A 114 -6.62 -4.38 -6.57
CA GLU A 114 -7.54 -5.08 -5.69
C GLU A 114 -7.93 -4.21 -4.48
N ALA A 115 -6.96 -3.53 -3.87
CA ALA A 115 -7.22 -2.63 -2.75
C ALA A 115 -8.04 -1.40 -3.18
N LEU A 116 -7.70 -0.77 -4.32
CA LEU A 116 -8.44 0.36 -4.87
C LEU A 116 -9.86 -0.03 -5.27
N THR A 117 -10.06 -1.19 -5.90
CA THR A 117 -11.38 -1.70 -6.28
C THR A 117 -12.24 -2.00 -5.05
N ALA A 118 -11.65 -2.58 -3.99
CA ALA A 118 -12.32 -2.82 -2.73
C ALA A 118 -12.88 -1.53 -2.12
N VAL A 119 -12.06 -0.49 -1.99
CA VAL A 119 -12.45 0.81 -1.44
C VAL A 119 -13.52 1.47 -2.30
N SER A 120 -13.35 1.47 -3.64
CA SER A 120 -14.29 2.08 -4.56
C SER A 120 -15.67 1.44 -4.47
N THR A 121 -15.73 0.11 -4.44
CA THR A 121 -17.00 -0.63 -4.38
C THR A 121 -17.65 -0.49 -3.00
N ALA A 122 -16.86 -0.49 -1.92
CA ALA A 122 -17.39 -0.21 -0.58
C ALA A 122 -18.01 1.20 -0.50
N ALA A 123 -17.34 2.22 -1.06
CA ALA A 123 -17.85 3.59 -1.10
C ALA A 123 -19.15 3.71 -1.92
N LEU A 124 -19.20 3.07 -3.10
CA LEU A 124 -20.42 2.99 -3.90
C LEU A 124 -21.56 2.29 -3.17
N THR A 125 -21.24 1.29 -2.36
CA THR A 125 -22.22 0.56 -1.57
C THR A 125 -22.78 1.43 -0.43
N VAL A 126 -21.93 2.19 0.27
CA VAL A 126 -22.40 3.20 1.24
C VAL A 126 -23.35 4.18 0.56
N TYR A 127 -22.95 4.69 -0.61
CA TYR A 127 -23.82 5.59 -1.38
C TYR A 127 -25.17 4.95 -1.73
N ASP A 128 -25.18 3.74 -2.29
CA ASP A 128 -26.41 3.03 -2.66
C ASP A 128 -27.33 2.80 -1.48
N MET A 129 -26.76 2.39 -0.34
CA MET A 129 -27.52 2.13 0.88
C MET A 129 -28.20 3.40 1.42
N CYS A 130 -27.54 4.56 1.29
CA CYS A 130 -27.97 5.82 1.89
C CYS A 130 -28.68 6.78 0.91
N LYS A 131 -28.65 6.55 -0.41
CA LYS A 131 -29.19 7.47 -1.43
C LYS A 131 -30.68 7.79 -1.30
N ALA A 132 -31.46 6.97 -0.58
CA ALA A 132 -32.86 7.28 -0.27
C ALA A 132 -33.00 8.43 0.73
N VAL A 133 -31.98 8.65 1.60
CA VAL A 133 -31.91 9.73 2.57
C VAL A 133 -31.27 10.97 1.95
N GLN A 134 -30.14 10.78 1.25
CA GLN A 134 -29.36 11.86 0.66
C GLN A 134 -28.79 11.44 -0.70
N LYS A 135 -28.99 12.26 -1.73
CA LYS A 135 -28.52 11.95 -3.10
C LYS A 135 -27.24 12.67 -3.49
N ASP A 136 -26.90 13.75 -2.81
CA ASP A 136 -25.73 14.60 -3.09
C ASP A 136 -24.49 14.23 -2.27
N MET A 137 -24.48 13.03 -1.70
CA MET A 137 -23.25 12.44 -1.14
C MET A 137 -22.17 12.32 -2.24
N HIS A 138 -20.92 12.55 -1.88
CA HIS A 138 -19.83 12.44 -2.83
C HIS A 138 -18.71 11.57 -2.29
N ILE A 139 -18.07 10.83 -3.23
CA ILE A 139 -16.97 9.94 -2.96
C ILE A 139 -15.70 10.67 -3.35
N GLU A 140 -14.76 10.77 -2.41
CA GLU A 140 -13.52 11.51 -2.60
C GLU A 140 -12.30 10.73 -2.12
N HIS A 141 -11.11 11.23 -2.46
CA HIS A 141 -9.83 10.81 -1.94
C HIS A 141 -9.53 9.31 -2.08
N ILE A 142 -10.10 8.64 -3.11
CA ILE A 142 -9.71 7.26 -3.39
C ILE A 142 -8.27 7.24 -3.88
N ARG A 143 -7.38 6.65 -3.08
CA ARG A 143 -5.94 6.60 -3.37
C ARG A 143 -5.26 5.41 -2.74
N LEU A 144 -4.15 5.02 -3.32
CA LEU A 144 -3.22 4.07 -2.71
C LEU A 144 -2.43 4.78 -1.61
N LEU A 145 -2.40 4.20 -0.41
CA LEU A 145 -1.59 4.69 0.70
C LEU A 145 -0.20 4.05 0.72
N SER A 146 -0.16 2.74 0.51
CA SER A 146 1.10 1.99 0.49
C SER A 146 0.96 0.71 -0.31
N LYS A 147 2.09 0.25 -0.84
CA LYS A 147 2.26 -1.11 -1.35
C LYS A 147 3.62 -1.65 -0.98
N SER A 148 3.67 -2.94 -0.66
CA SER A 148 4.90 -3.66 -0.38
C SER A 148 4.91 -4.98 -1.14
N GLY A 149 6.10 -5.54 -1.27
CA GLY A 149 6.29 -6.80 -1.98
C GLY A 149 7.21 -6.66 -3.19
N GLY A 150 8.11 -7.59 -3.35
CA GLY A 150 9.23 -7.55 -4.28
C GLY A 150 10.54 -7.74 -3.53
N LYS A 151 11.63 -7.16 -3.92
CA LYS A 151 13.00 -7.50 -3.46
C LYS A 151 13.40 -6.93 -2.07
N SER A 152 12.48 -6.58 -1.20
CA SER A 152 12.75 -5.92 0.08
C SER A 152 12.88 -6.89 1.27
N VAL A 153 13.05 -6.33 2.47
CA VAL A 153 13.14 -7.02 3.76
C VAL A 153 11.98 -8.02 3.98
N ASP A 154 10.77 -7.74 3.46
CA ASP A 154 9.61 -8.64 3.60
C ASP A 154 9.79 -9.94 2.80
N THR A 155 10.47 -9.88 1.64
CA THR A 155 10.87 -11.08 0.89
C THR A 155 11.89 -11.92 1.67
N MET A 156 12.76 -11.26 2.42
CA MET A 156 13.71 -11.95 3.29
C MET A 156 13.03 -12.58 4.49
N ARG A 157 12.03 -11.91 5.09
CA ARG A 157 11.25 -12.45 6.22
C ARG A 157 10.54 -13.75 5.87
N SER A 158 9.95 -13.84 4.68
CA SER A 158 9.25 -15.06 4.24
C SER A 158 10.19 -16.22 3.91
N ALA A 159 11.45 -15.92 3.56
CA ALA A 159 12.45 -16.93 3.17
C ALA A 159 13.41 -17.32 4.32
N CYS A 160 13.42 -16.57 5.42
CA CYS A 160 14.36 -16.75 6.51
C CYS A 160 13.74 -17.58 7.66
N PRO A 161 14.36 -18.70 8.08
CA PRO A 161 13.88 -19.50 9.21
C PRO A 161 14.10 -18.78 10.56
N ILE A 162 14.84 -17.67 10.59
CA ILE A 162 15.12 -16.87 11.78
C ILE A 162 14.12 -15.70 11.78
N PRO A 163 13.46 -15.35 12.93
CA PRO A 163 12.60 -14.19 13.01
C PRO A 163 13.36 -12.89 12.69
N LEU A 164 13.00 -12.22 11.60
CA LEU A 164 13.60 -10.94 11.20
C LEU A 164 12.79 -9.79 11.82
N GLY A 165 13.24 -9.28 12.96
CA GLY A 165 12.74 -8.06 13.59
C GLY A 165 13.32 -6.79 12.98
N SER A 166 13.00 -5.61 13.54
CA SER A 166 13.69 -4.35 13.23
C SER A 166 15.11 -4.39 13.77
N GLY A 167 16.08 -3.82 13.04
CA GLY A 167 17.50 -3.76 13.43
C GLY A 167 18.35 -4.96 13.03
N VAL A 168 17.78 -6.02 12.49
CA VAL A 168 18.54 -7.25 12.14
C VAL A 168 19.50 -7.08 10.96
N PHE A 169 19.29 -6.07 10.12
CA PHE A 169 20.19 -5.68 9.04
C PHE A 169 21.11 -4.51 9.45
N ALA A 170 21.16 -4.18 10.76
CA ALA A 170 21.84 -3.02 11.31
C ALA A 170 21.28 -1.67 10.77
N GLU A 171 20.02 -1.66 10.37
CA GLU A 171 19.31 -0.45 9.96
C GLU A 171 18.90 0.39 11.19
N ASN A 172 19.06 1.71 11.08
CA ASN A 172 18.62 2.68 12.11
C ASN A 172 17.16 3.07 11.89
N ILE A 173 16.70 3.11 10.64
CA ILE A 173 15.36 3.54 10.25
C ILE A 173 14.79 2.56 9.24
N ASN A 174 13.58 2.07 9.53
CA ASN A 174 12.77 1.31 8.58
C ASN A 174 11.69 2.23 7.98
N THR A 175 11.66 2.33 6.65
CA THR A 175 10.72 3.19 5.94
C THR A 175 9.61 2.38 5.28
N ARG A 176 8.44 3.01 5.08
CA ARG A 176 7.31 2.45 4.35
C ARG A 176 6.75 3.47 3.36
N GLY A 177 6.25 2.99 2.21
CA GLY A 177 5.53 3.84 1.26
C GLY A 177 6.41 4.74 0.39
N ILE A 178 7.74 4.66 0.50
CA ILE A 178 8.68 5.43 -0.32
C ILE A 178 9.71 4.49 -0.96
N ASP A 179 9.98 4.66 -2.25
CA ASP A 179 11.04 3.94 -2.96
C ASP A 179 12.33 4.76 -2.91
N LEU A 180 13.04 4.65 -1.79
CA LEU A 180 14.29 5.39 -1.56
C LEU A 180 15.40 5.05 -2.55
N LYS A 181 15.41 3.83 -3.09
CA LYS A 181 16.47 3.39 -4.02
C LYS A 181 16.35 3.99 -5.42
N SER A 182 15.16 4.53 -5.76
CA SER A 182 14.98 5.27 -7.02
C SER A 182 15.45 6.71 -6.94
N LEU A 183 15.78 7.21 -5.74
CA LEU A 183 16.23 8.57 -5.53
C LEU A 183 17.72 8.71 -5.90
N PRO A 184 18.11 9.82 -6.54
CA PRO A 184 19.51 10.10 -6.80
C PRO A 184 20.34 10.21 -5.51
N ILE A 185 21.61 9.84 -5.57
CA ILE A 185 22.59 10.18 -4.53
C ILE A 185 22.66 11.71 -4.42
N GLY A 186 22.70 12.22 -3.20
CA GLY A 186 22.61 13.66 -2.92
C GLY A 186 21.20 14.15 -2.64
N THR A 187 20.16 13.31 -2.82
CA THR A 187 18.79 13.67 -2.47
C THR A 187 18.67 13.92 -0.96
N ARG A 188 18.07 15.05 -0.61
CA ARG A 188 17.76 15.38 0.78
C ARG A 188 16.36 14.92 1.16
N LEU A 189 16.26 14.36 2.35
CA LEU A 189 15.03 13.87 2.93
C LEU A 189 14.82 14.53 4.28
N ARG A 190 13.60 14.96 4.57
CA ARG A 190 13.18 15.32 5.93
C ARG A 190 12.45 14.14 6.54
N ILE A 191 12.86 13.72 7.74
CA ILE A 191 12.26 12.64 8.52
C ILE A 191 11.97 13.21 9.91
N GLY A 192 10.72 13.50 10.21
CA GLY A 192 10.37 14.24 11.42
C GLY A 192 11.07 15.60 11.47
N GLN A 193 11.92 15.82 12.48
CA GLN A 193 12.68 17.06 12.64
C GLN A 193 14.09 17.02 12.04
N THR A 194 14.52 15.85 11.54
CA THR A 194 15.88 15.60 11.05
C THR A 194 15.91 15.73 9.52
N GLU A 195 16.99 16.29 8.98
CA GLU A 195 17.25 16.24 7.55
C GLU A 195 18.47 15.36 7.27
N VAL A 196 18.35 14.50 6.28
CA VAL A 196 19.42 13.60 5.86
C VAL A 196 19.67 13.72 4.38
N GLU A 197 20.89 13.44 3.94
CA GLU A 197 21.27 13.40 2.53
C GLU A 197 21.67 11.98 2.15
N VAL A 198 21.08 11.42 1.10
CA VAL A 198 21.39 10.08 0.59
C VAL A 198 22.80 10.09 0.02
N THR A 199 23.68 9.27 0.59
CA THR A 199 25.11 9.21 0.18
C THR A 199 25.45 7.96 -0.58
N GLN A 200 24.69 6.86 -0.39
CA GLN A 200 24.99 5.59 -1.04
C GLN A 200 23.75 4.71 -1.12
N ILE A 201 23.61 4.00 -2.24
CA ILE A 201 22.60 2.95 -2.44
C ILE A 201 23.33 1.61 -2.56
N GLY A 202 22.97 0.67 -1.68
CA GLY A 202 23.64 -0.62 -1.55
C GLY A 202 25.03 -0.51 -0.88
N LYS A 203 25.49 -1.62 -0.34
CA LYS A 203 26.85 -1.75 0.24
C LYS A 203 27.32 -3.19 0.09
N GLU A 204 28.52 -3.40 -0.43
CA GLU A 204 29.13 -4.72 -0.41
C GLU A 204 29.24 -5.25 1.03
N CYS A 205 28.79 -6.48 1.21
CA CYS A 205 28.84 -7.15 2.51
C CYS A 205 30.19 -7.89 2.61
N HIS A 206 31.09 -7.40 3.44
CA HIS A 206 32.44 -7.96 3.61
C HIS A 206 32.49 -9.22 4.49
N SER A 207 31.39 -9.58 5.17
CA SER A 207 31.31 -10.77 6.02
C SER A 207 30.00 -11.53 5.77
N ASP A 208 30.07 -12.85 5.83
CA ASP A 208 28.89 -13.70 5.79
C ASP A 208 28.15 -13.62 7.13
N CYS A 209 27.16 -12.70 7.20
CA CYS A 209 26.29 -12.58 8.36
C CYS A 209 25.30 -13.75 8.45
N ALA A 210 24.73 -13.98 9.64
CA ALA A 210 23.76 -15.06 9.90
C ALA A 210 22.59 -15.10 8.90
N ILE A 211 22.14 -13.95 8.43
CA ILE A 211 21.05 -13.86 7.43
C ILE A 211 21.52 -14.39 6.06
N LYS A 212 22.71 -13.97 5.60
CA LYS A 212 23.26 -14.46 4.33
C LYS A 212 23.52 -15.96 4.40
N GLN A 213 24.00 -16.48 5.53
CA GLN A 213 24.20 -17.92 5.74
C GLN A 213 22.87 -18.68 5.74
N ALA A 214 21.82 -18.15 6.38
CA ALA A 214 20.51 -18.80 6.50
C ALA A 214 19.71 -18.83 5.18
N VAL A 215 19.85 -17.79 4.34
CA VAL A 215 18.99 -17.58 3.14
C VAL A 215 19.79 -17.63 1.83
N GLY A 216 21.14 -17.66 1.91
CA GLY A 216 22.04 -17.64 0.74
C GLY A 216 22.17 -16.26 0.07
N ARG A 217 21.41 -15.25 0.51
CA ARG A 217 21.42 -13.87 -0.04
C ARG A 217 21.07 -12.84 1.02
N CYS A 218 21.42 -11.57 0.76
CA CYS A 218 21.06 -10.43 1.58
C CYS A 218 20.56 -9.29 0.69
N VAL A 219 19.61 -8.48 1.17
CA VAL A 219 19.06 -7.32 0.43
C VAL A 219 19.91 -6.07 0.59
N MET A 220 20.72 -5.97 1.64
CA MET A 220 21.52 -4.77 1.94
C MET A 220 22.46 -4.33 0.80
N PRO A 221 23.13 -5.25 0.04
CA PRO A 221 23.97 -4.86 -1.08
C PRO A 221 23.24 -4.14 -2.22
N THR A 222 21.93 -4.38 -2.37
CA THR A 222 21.14 -3.85 -3.48
C THR A 222 20.06 -2.85 -3.06
N GLU A 223 19.64 -2.88 -1.80
CA GLU A 223 18.47 -2.11 -1.34
C GLU A 223 18.73 -1.29 -0.06
N GLY A 224 19.88 -1.46 0.59
CA GLY A 224 20.28 -0.63 1.71
C GLY A 224 20.56 0.80 1.27
N ILE A 225 19.95 1.78 1.95
CA ILE A 225 20.18 3.19 1.70
C ILE A 225 21.01 3.75 2.85
N PHE A 226 22.07 4.45 2.51
CA PHE A 226 22.92 5.14 3.47
C PHE A 226 22.78 6.63 3.28
N ALA A 227 22.64 7.33 4.40
CA ALA A 227 22.49 8.78 4.41
C ALA A 227 23.29 9.38 5.56
N VAL A 228 23.72 10.61 5.40
CA VAL A 228 24.33 11.42 6.47
C VAL A 228 23.31 12.40 7.00
N VAL A 229 23.36 12.67 8.31
CA VAL A 229 22.54 13.71 8.93
C VAL A 229 23.15 15.07 8.58
N VAL A 230 22.35 15.91 7.89
CA VAL A 230 22.75 17.28 7.54
C VAL A 230 22.11 18.31 8.47
N LYS A 231 21.02 17.95 9.15
CA LYS A 231 20.40 18.75 10.20
C LYS A 231 19.92 17.81 11.31
N GLU A 232 20.40 18.05 12.49
CA GLU A 232 20.03 17.27 13.67
C GLU A 232 18.58 17.51 14.07
N GLY A 233 17.96 16.50 14.66
CA GLY A 233 16.58 16.53 15.12
C GLY A 233 16.14 15.19 15.70
N THR A 234 14.89 15.09 16.08
CA THR A 234 14.30 13.86 16.61
C THR A 234 13.50 13.15 15.51
N VAL A 235 13.69 11.84 15.40
CA VAL A 235 12.92 10.94 14.53
C VAL A 235 12.16 9.96 15.42
N ARG A 236 10.87 9.79 15.15
CA ARG A 236 9.98 8.86 15.87
C ARG A 236 9.30 7.91 14.90
N ALA A 237 8.88 6.76 15.39
CA ALA A 237 8.06 5.85 14.61
C ALA A 237 6.73 6.53 14.22
N GLY A 238 6.43 6.53 12.92
CA GLY A 238 5.25 7.19 12.37
C GLY A 238 5.51 8.57 11.75
N ASP A 239 6.72 9.12 11.88
CA ASP A 239 7.09 10.37 11.24
C ASP A 239 7.04 10.22 9.70
N GLU A 240 6.53 11.25 9.04
CA GLU A 240 6.52 11.31 7.57
C GLU A 240 7.92 11.54 7.01
N ILE A 241 8.12 11.03 5.79
CA ILE A 241 9.34 11.26 5.02
C ILE A 241 8.99 12.14 3.83
N GLU A 242 9.61 13.30 3.76
CA GLU A 242 9.48 14.26 2.67
C GLU A 242 10.77 14.31 1.86
N VAL A 243 10.65 14.22 0.53
CA VAL A 243 11.78 14.43 -0.37
C VAL A 243 11.96 15.93 -0.56
N LEU A 244 13.11 16.46 -0.14
CA LEU A 244 13.49 17.84 -0.34
C LEU A 244 14.23 17.94 -1.67
N SER A 245 13.87 18.92 -2.47
CA SER A 245 14.52 19.17 -3.78
C SER A 245 15.95 19.68 -3.65
#